data_bedb24c2775770416814107b4d6951c9
#
_entry.id   bedb24c2775770416814107b4d6951c9
#
_cell.length_a   1.000
_cell.length_b   1.000
_cell.length_c   1.000
_cell.angle_alpha   90.00
_cell.angle_beta   90.00
_cell.angle_gamma   90.00
#
_symmetry.space_group_name_H-M   'P 1'
#
loop_
_entity.id
_entity.type
_entity.pdbx_description
1 polymer ?
#
loop_
_entity_poly.entity_id
_entity_poly.type
_entity_poly.pdbx_seq_one_letter_code
_entity_poly.pdbx_strand_id
1 'polypeptide(L)'
;MAFSKTIDKPLDEARTAITESLAKAGFGVLTEIDVAATLKSKIGVEREPLIILGACNPHLANEALTVDVSFALWMPCNVVLQKAGDSTTISIIDPHDIIKDDVLKPLADKAEQLLTQALEQTS
;
A
#
# COMPACT_ATOMS: atom_id res chain seq x y z
N MET A 1 -9.72 -8.35 -2.75
CA MET A 1 -8.85 -9.18 -1.92
C MET A 1 -7.47 -8.55 -1.81
N ALA A 2 -6.80 -8.68 -0.70
CA ALA A 2 -5.47 -8.11 -0.53
C ALA A 2 -4.39 -9.14 -0.80
N PHE A 3 -3.22 -8.67 -1.17
CA PHE A 3 -2.02 -9.49 -1.28
C PHE A 3 -1.20 -9.31 -0.01
N SER A 4 -0.68 -10.38 0.56
CA SER A 4 0.06 -10.33 1.80
C SER A 4 1.33 -11.16 1.76
N LYS A 5 2.33 -10.71 2.51
CA LYS A 5 3.59 -11.41 2.69
C LYS A 5 4.15 -11.07 4.07
N THR A 6 4.64 -12.07 4.77
CA THR A 6 5.35 -11.84 6.03
C THR A 6 6.84 -11.98 5.77
N ILE A 7 7.61 -10.96 6.16
CA ILE A 7 9.06 -10.97 6.01
C ILE A 7 9.72 -10.98 7.38
N ASP A 8 10.89 -11.58 7.46
CA ASP A 8 11.62 -11.75 8.71
C ASP A 8 12.47 -10.52 9.02
N LYS A 9 11.80 -9.39 9.18
CA LYS A 9 12.40 -8.10 9.52
C LYS A 9 11.49 -7.34 10.47
N PRO A 10 12.04 -6.56 11.40
CA PRO A 10 11.22 -5.68 12.23
C PRO A 10 10.59 -4.58 11.39
N LEU A 11 9.58 -3.92 11.98
CA LEU A 11 8.72 -2.98 11.27
C LEU A 11 9.49 -1.89 10.50
N ASP A 12 10.48 -1.26 11.13
CA ASP A 12 11.25 -0.18 10.50
C ASP A 12 12.03 -0.66 9.27
N GLU A 13 12.64 -1.83 9.36
CA GLU A 13 13.38 -2.40 8.23
C GLU A 13 12.44 -2.86 7.14
N ALA A 14 11.29 -3.42 7.51
CA ALA A 14 10.26 -3.82 6.55
C ALA A 14 9.71 -2.61 5.79
N ARG A 15 9.50 -1.49 6.48
CA ARG A 15 9.05 -0.25 5.87
C ARG A 15 10.05 0.23 4.81
N THR A 16 11.33 0.23 5.13
CA THR A 16 12.38 0.60 4.18
C THR A 16 12.39 -0.36 2.99
N ALA A 17 12.32 -1.65 3.24
CA ALA A 17 12.37 -2.67 2.19
C ALA A 17 11.21 -2.55 1.20
N ILE A 18 9.98 -2.41 1.69
CA ILE A 18 8.82 -2.29 0.80
C ILE A 18 8.83 -0.95 0.06
N THR A 19 9.26 0.12 0.70
CA THR A 19 9.36 1.44 0.06
C THR A 19 10.31 1.39 -1.13
N GLU A 20 11.46 0.75 -0.97
CA GLU A 20 12.42 0.59 -2.06
C GLU A 20 11.88 -0.27 -3.20
N SER A 21 11.21 -1.39 -2.87
CA SER A 21 10.61 -2.26 -3.87
C SER A 21 9.50 -1.55 -4.64
N LEU A 22 8.67 -0.78 -3.94
CA LEU A 22 7.62 0.02 -4.57
C LEU A 22 8.22 1.06 -5.53
N ALA A 23 9.29 1.72 -5.13
CA ALA A 23 9.95 2.72 -5.96
C ALA A 23 10.45 2.09 -7.28
N LYS A 24 11.01 0.90 -7.22
CA LYS A 24 11.47 0.19 -8.42
C LYS A 24 10.31 -0.17 -9.35
N ALA A 25 9.11 -0.32 -8.81
CA ALA A 25 7.91 -0.62 -9.57
C ALA A 25 7.17 0.66 -10.01
N GLY A 26 7.73 1.83 -9.74
CA GLY A 26 7.14 3.10 -10.14
C GLY A 26 6.18 3.72 -9.12
N PHE A 27 6.12 3.18 -7.90
CA PHE A 27 5.25 3.70 -6.84
C PHE A 27 6.05 4.50 -5.82
N GLY A 28 5.63 5.76 -5.61
CA GLY A 28 6.17 6.57 -4.53
C GLY A 28 5.28 6.50 -3.31
N VAL A 29 5.88 6.48 -2.12
CA VAL A 29 5.13 6.59 -0.86
C VAL A 29 4.89 8.06 -0.59
N LEU A 30 3.62 8.47 -0.64
CA LEU A 30 3.22 9.87 -0.47
C LEU A 30 2.82 10.18 0.97
N THR A 31 2.25 9.22 1.67
CA THR A 31 1.73 9.40 3.02
C THR A 31 2.11 8.23 3.90
N GLU A 32 2.22 8.51 5.19
CA GLU A 32 2.44 7.49 6.20
C GLU A 32 1.58 7.81 7.41
N ILE A 33 0.83 6.82 7.89
CA ILE A 33 0.00 6.94 9.07
C ILE A 33 0.46 5.92 10.10
N ASP A 34 0.91 6.38 11.26
CA ASP A 34 1.19 5.53 12.40
C ASP A 34 -0.11 5.36 13.18
N VAL A 35 -0.81 4.26 12.93
CA VAL A 35 -2.13 4.03 13.52
C VAL A 35 -2.05 3.87 15.03
N ALA A 36 -1.06 3.12 15.53
CA ALA A 36 -0.90 2.89 16.96
C ALA A 36 -0.66 4.21 17.71
N ALA A 37 0.23 5.06 17.17
CA ALA A 37 0.52 6.37 17.78
C ALA A 37 -0.71 7.28 17.71
N THR A 38 -1.44 7.26 16.62
CA THR A 38 -2.65 8.07 16.43
C THR A 38 -3.72 7.69 17.45
N LEU A 39 -3.99 6.40 17.62
CA LEU A 39 -4.99 5.93 18.57
C LEU A 39 -4.59 6.24 20.01
N LYS A 40 -3.32 6.09 20.34
CA LYS A 40 -2.84 6.43 21.67
C LYS A 40 -3.02 7.92 21.96
N SER A 41 -2.68 8.77 21.00
CA SER A 41 -2.78 10.22 21.15
C SER A 41 -4.23 10.71 21.21
N LYS A 42 -5.12 10.13 20.40
CA LYS A 42 -6.50 10.62 20.25
C LYS A 42 -7.46 10.06 21.29
N ILE A 43 -7.33 8.78 21.63
CA ILE A 43 -8.29 8.12 22.54
C ILE A 43 -7.63 7.28 23.64
N GLY A 44 -6.31 7.36 23.78
CA GLY A 44 -5.59 6.68 24.85
C GLY A 44 -5.53 5.15 24.72
N VAL A 45 -5.82 4.61 23.54
CA VAL A 45 -5.79 3.17 23.30
C VAL A 45 -4.39 2.75 22.90
N GLU A 46 -3.89 1.68 23.50
CA GLU A 46 -2.63 1.07 23.12
C GLU A 46 -2.87 -0.17 22.29
N ARG A 47 -2.08 -0.36 21.25
CA ARG A 47 -2.16 -1.53 20.38
C ARG A 47 -0.78 -1.82 19.78
N GLU A 48 -0.64 -3.01 19.18
CA GLU A 48 0.56 -3.38 18.44
C GLU A 48 0.84 -2.38 17.31
N PRO A 49 2.12 -2.13 17.00
CA PRO A 49 2.48 -1.22 15.91
C PRO A 49 1.81 -1.58 14.59
N LEU A 50 1.28 -0.57 13.93
CA LEU A 50 0.57 -0.69 12.67
C LEU A 50 0.79 0.59 11.87
N ILE A 51 1.31 0.46 10.66
CA ILE A 51 1.60 1.59 9.78
C ILE A 51 0.86 1.41 8.47
N ILE A 52 0.25 2.49 7.97
CA ILE A 52 -0.37 2.51 6.66
C ILE A 52 0.44 3.46 5.78
N LEU A 53 0.97 2.93 4.67
CA LEU A 53 1.64 3.74 3.66
C LEU A 53 0.68 3.99 2.51
N GLY A 54 0.64 5.21 2.01
CA GLY A 54 -0.10 5.54 0.80
C GLY A 54 0.85 5.57 -0.39
N ALA A 55 0.71 4.61 -1.29
CA ALA A 55 1.58 4.48 -2.46
C ALA A 55 0.86 4.92 -3.73
N CYS A 56 1.56 5.65 -4.59
CA CYS A 56 1.00 6.15 -5.83
C CYS A 56 1.96 5.95 -6.99
N ASN A 57 1.42 5.43 -8.10
CA ASN A 57 2.11 5.45 -9.39
C ASN A 57 1.54 6.64 -10.18
N PRO A 58 2.32 7.72 -10.38
CA PRO A 58 1.78 8.93 -10.99
C PRO A 58 1.22 8.74 -12.39
N HIS A 59 1.82 7.86 -13.18
CA HIS A 59 1.35 7.61 -14.55
C HIS A 59 -0.02 6.95 -14.54
N LEU A 60 -0.19 5.91 -13.73
CA LEU A 60 -1.47 5.21 -13.62
C LEU A 60 -2.53 6.10 -12.97
N ALA A 61 -2.14 6.88 -11.96
CA ALA A 61 -3.04 7.81 -11.30
C ALA A 61 -3.56 8.87 -12.28
N ASN A 62 -2.66 9.44 -13.10
CA ASN A 62 -3.04 10.44 -14.08
C ASN A 62 -4.01 9.86 -15.12
N GLU A 63 -3.77 8.64 -15.59
CA GLU A 63 -4.66 7.99 -16.55
C GLU A 63 -6.06 7.78 -15.95
N ALA A 64 -6.12 7.30 -14.70
CA ALA A 64 -7.39 7.08 -14.03
C ALA A 64 -8.16 8.38 -13.83
N LEU A 65 -7.49 9.43 -13.35
CA LEU A 65 -8.10 10.73 -13.12
C LEU A 65 -8.56 11.40 -14.41
N THR A 66 -7.89 11.14 -15.52
CA THR A 66 -8.30 11.64 -16.84
C THR A 66 -9.62 11.03 -17.27
N VAL A 67 -9.88 9.78 -16.89
CA VAL A 67 -11.16 9.13 -17.18
C VAL A 67 -12.25 9.65 -16.25
N ASP A 68 -11.98 9.72 -14.95
CA ASP A 68 -12.98 10.17 -13.95
C ASP A 68 -12.24 10.65 -12.69
N VAL A 69 -12.37 11.94 -12.41
CA VAL A 69 -11.72 12.56 -11.24
C VAL A 69 -12.19 11.95 -9.92
N SER A 70 -13.36 11.32 -9.89
CA SER A 70 -13.87 10.69 -8.67
C SER A 70 -12.97 9.52 -8.19
N PHE A 71 -12.07 9.03 -9.04
CA PHE A 71 -11.08 8.04 -8.60
C PHE A 71 -10.16 8.54 -7.51
N ALA A 72 -10.04 9.85 -7.35
CA ALA A 72 -9.30 10.43 -6.22
C ALA A 72 -9.80 9.93 -4.87
N LEU A 73 -11.08 9.54 -4.77
CA LEU A 73 -11.66 8.97 -3.55
C LEU A 73 -11.00 7.65 -3.14
N TRP A 74 -10.40 6.94 -4.08
CA TRP A 74 -9.80 5.62 -3.88
C TRP A 74 -8.27 5.65 -3.84
N MET A 75 -7.70 6.85 -3.92
CA MET A 75 -6.25 7.05 -3.90
C MET A 75 -5.80 7.57 -2.54
N PRO A 76 -4.56 7.29 -2.14
CA PRO A 76 -3.58 6.39 -2.74
C PRO A 76 -3.83 4.91 -2.41
N CYS A 77 -3.08 3.99 -3.03
CA CYS A 77 -3.15 2.58 -2.69
C CYS A 77 -2.54 2.35 -1.31
N ASN A 78 -3.27 1.68 -0.44
CA ASN A 78 -2.80 1.40 0.90
C ASN A 78 -1.88 0.19 0.96
N VAL A 79 -0.77 0.37 1.64
CA VAL A 79 0.18 -0.68 1.99
C VAL A 79 0.25 -0.73 3.50
N VAL A 80 -0.17 -1.83 4.09
CA VAL A 80 -0.29 -1.97 5.54
C VAL A 80 0.86 -2.80 6.08
N LEU A 81 1.54 -2.27 7.08
CA LEU A 81 2.63 -2.94 7.78
C LEU A 81 2.17 -3.26 9.19
N GLN A 82 2.10 -4.54 9.52
CA GLN A 82 1.64 -5.00 10.82
C GLN A 82 2.72 -5.84 11.48
N LYS A 83 3.06 -5.48 12.72
CA LYS A 83 4.01 -6.27 13.51
C LYS A 83 3.46 -7.68 13.74
N ALA A 84 4.32 -8.68 13.51
CA ALA A 84 4.02 -10.09 13.72
C ALA A 84 5.19 -10.73 14.48
N GLY A 85 5.24 -10.54 15.79
CA GLY A 85 6.40 -10.93 16.61
C GLY A 85 7.61 -10.11 16.19
N ASP A 86 8.70 -10.79 15.80
CA ASP A 86 9.91 -10.13 15.30
C ASP A 86 9.87 -9.92 13.78
N SER A 87 8.78 -10.35 13.14
CA SER A 87 8.56 -10.22 11.71
C SER A 87 7.52 -9.14 11.43
N THR A 88 7.30 -8.85 10.16
CA THR A 88 6.30 -7.87 9.72
C THR A 88 5.46 -8.48 8.60
N THR A 89 4.15 -8.38 8.72
CA THR A 89 3.23 -8.73 7.65
C THR A 89 2.91 -7.49 6.84
N ILE A 90 3.17 -7.56 5.54
CA ILE A 90 2.89 -6.49 4.59
C ILE A 90 1.67 -6.90 3.77
N SER A 91 0.64 -6.06 3.74
CA SER A 91 -0.57 -6.30 2.96
C SER A 91 -0.81 -5.14 2.02
N ILE A 92 -1.12 -5.44 0.77
CA ILE A 92 -1.37 -4.43 -0.27
C ILE A 92 -2.76 -4.67 -0.83
N ILE A 93 -3.53 -3.59 -1.00
CA ILE A 93 -4.88 -3.69 -1.57
C ILE A 93 -4.82 -4.16 -3.03
N ASP A 94 -5.78 -5.00 -3.41
CA ASP A 94 -5.95 -5.38 -4.82
C ASP A 94 -6.69 -4.25 -5.53
N PRO A 95 -6.10 -3.62 -6.55
CA PRO A 95 -6.78 -2.55 -7.30
C PRO A 95 -8.12 -2.99 -7.88
N HIS A 96 -8.31 -4.27 -8.19
CA HIS A 96 -9.58 -4.80 -8.72
C HIS A 96 -10.72 -4.74 -7.70
N ASP A 97 -10.42 -4.66 -6.40
CA ASP A 97 -11.45 -4.51 -5.38
C ASP A 97 -12.03 -3.10 -5.37
N ILE A 98 -11.30 -2.14 -5.91
CA ILE A 98 -11.69 -0.72 -5.93
C ILE A 98 -12.20 -0.33 -7.31
N ILE A 99 -11.46 -0.70 -8.36
CA ILE A 99 -11.74 -0.32 -9.74
C ILE A 99 -12.66 -1.37 -10.36
N LYS A 100 -13.94 -1.03 -10.50
CA LYS A 100 -14.97 -1.94 -11.03
C LYS A 100 -15.37 -1.60 -12.46
N ASP A 101 -14.91 -0.47 -12.98
CA ASP A 101 -15.25 -0.01 -14.33
C ASP A 101 -14.40 -0.73 -15.37
N ASP A 102 -15.06 -1.29 -16.39
CA ASP A 102 -14.37 -2.02 -17.46
C ASP A 102 -13.37 -1.16 -18.24
N VAL A 103 -13.64 0.14 -18.34
CA VAL A 103 -12.75 1.09 -19.02
C VAL A 103 -11.41 1.17 -18.30
N LEU A 104 -11.40 1.01 -16.99
CA LEU A 104 -10.21 1.11 -16.16
C LEU A 104 -9.60 -0.24 -15.80
N LYS A 105 -10.19 -1.33 -16.27
CA LYS A 105 -9.66 -2.67 -16.02
C LYS A 105 -8.20 -2.80 -16.44
N PRO A 106 -7.74 -2.31 -17.61
CA PRO A 106 -6.32 -2.39 -17.96
C PRO A 106 -5.41 -1.68 -16.97
N LEU A 107 -5.86 -0.57 -16.36
CA LEU A 107 -5.09 0.14 -15.34
C LEU A 107 -5.03 -0.67 -14.04
N ALA A 108 -6.15 -1.29 -13.65
CA ALA A 108 -6.20 -2.17 -12.48
C ALA A 108 -5.27 -3.37 -12.66
N ASP A 109 -5.27 -3.98 -13.85
CA ASP A 109 -4.40 -5.10 -14.18
C ASP A 109 -2.92 -4.70 -14.07
N LYS A 110 -2.58 -3.53 -14.60
CA LYS A 110 -1.21 -3.03 -14.56
C LYS A 110 -0.77 -2.71 -13.13
N ALA A 111 -1.62 -2.06 -12.36
CA ALA A 111 -1.33 -1.74 -10.96
C ALA A 111 -1.14 -3.02 -10.14
N GLU A 112 -2.00 -4.02 -10.31
CA GLU A 112 -1.86 -5.31 -9.63
C GLU A 112 -0.53 -5.96 -9.96
N GLN A 113 -0.16 -6.00 -11.23
CA GLN A 113 1.08 -6.60 -11.68
C GLN A 113 2.28 -5.95 -10.99
N LEU A 114 2.30 -4.63 -10.96
CA LEU A 114 3.42 -3.88 -10.39
C LEU A 114 3.47 -4.00 -8.86
N LEU A 115 2.31 -3.96 -8.20
CA LEU A 115 2.23 -4.07 -6.75
C LEU A 115 2.62 -5.47 -6.26
N THR A 116 2.14 -6.52 -6.94
CA THR A 116 2.51 -7.88 -6.59
C THR A 116 3.98 -8.14 -6.83
N GLN A 117 4.54 -7.59 -7.91
CA GLN A 117 5.97 -7.69 -8.18
C GLN A 117 6.79 -7.02 -7.07
N ALA A 118 6.38 -5.83 -6.63
CA ALA A 118 7.05 -5.13 -5.55
C ALA A 118 7.02 -5.96 -4.26
N LEU A 119 5.88 -6.55 -3.93
CA LEU A 119 5.74 -7.37 -2.74
C LEU A 119 6.61 -8.63 -2.81
N GLU A 120 6.61 -9.31 -3.96
CA GLU A 120 7.44 -10.50 -4.15
C GLU A 120 8.93 -10.22 -4.00
N GLN A 121 9.39 -9.06 -4.43
CA GLN A 121 10.79 -8.67 -4.34
C GLN A 121 11.21 -8.17 -2.96
N THR A 122 10.27 -7.99 -2.06
CA THR A 122 10.54 -7.53 -0.70
C THR A 122 10.88 -8.73 0.19
N SER A 123 12.01 -8.65 0.89
CA SER A 123 12.45 -9.75 1.76
C SER A 123 13.14 -9.24 3.03
#